data_588733fc20a839686b0a95f1b1f01e00
#
_entry.id   588733fc20a839686b0a95f1b1f01e00
#
_cell.length_a   1.000
_cell.length_b   1.000
_cell.length_c   1.000
_cell.angle_alpha   90.00
_cell.angle_beta   90.00
_cell.angle_gamma   90.00
#
_symmetry.space_group_name_H-M   'P 1'
#
loop_
_entity.id
_entity.type
_entity.pdbx_description
1 polymer ?
#
loop_
_entity_poly.entity_id
_entity_poly.type
_entity_poly.pdbx_seq_one_letter_code
_entity_poly.pdbx_strand_id
1 'polypeptide(L)'
;MVKLFHTLSGWPLWLLHGIGAALGWITYWASPSYRRRFNANVRQAGIAPALARPAIAAAGRMVAELPFLWLRPAHVPIRPQLNWEGDALIESALRAGRGVVMLTPHMGS
;
A
#
# COMPACT_ATOMS: atom_id res chain seq x y z
N MET A 1 14.54 1.92 14.83
CA MET A 1 13.55 1.77 13.74
C MET A 1 12.18 1.31 14.25
N VAL A 2 12.06 0.24 15.04
CA VAL A 2 10.76 -0.28 15.54
C VAL A 2 9.92 0.78 16.27
N LYS A 3 10.53 1.58 17.18
CA LYS A 3 9.82 2.66 17.90
C LYS A 3 9.22 3.72 16.95
N LEU A 4 9.94 4.09 15.88
CA LEU A 4 9.45 5.04 14.88
C LEU A 4 8.21 4.49 14.15
N PHE A 5 8.25 3.23 13.73
CA PHE A 5 7.12 2.59 13.07
C PHE A 5 5.88 2.51 13.98
N HIS A 6 6.06 2.19 15.27
CA HIS A 6 4.97 2.22 16.25
C HIS A 6 4.39 3.62 16.46
N THR A 7 5.23 4.66 16.46
CA THR A 7 4.73 6.03 16.54
C THR A 7 3.90 6.40 15.30
N LEU A 8 4.39 6.04 14.12
CA LEU A 8 3.69 6.29 12.85
C LEU A 8 2.38 5.53 12.73
N SER A 9 2.26 4.34 13.33
CA SER A 9 1.01 3.55 13.27
C SER A 9 -0.18 4.23 13.96
N GLY A 10 0.07 5.16 14.90
CA GLY A 10 -0.95 5.96 15.56
C GLY A 10 -1.30 7.28 14.84
N TRP A 11 -0.63 7.61 13.74
CA TRP A 11 -0.86 8.85 13.04
C TRP A 11 -2.09 8.78 12.12
N PRO A 12 -2.80 9.91 11.92
CA PRO A 12 -3.92 9.95 10.98
C PRO A 12 -3.45 9.64 9.56
N LEU A 13 -4.23 8.81 8.86
CA LEU A 13 -3.87 8.31 7.53
C LEU A 13 -3.64 9.44 6.50
N TRP A 14 -4.42 10.53 6.58
CA TRP A 14 -4.23 11.69 5.69
C TRP A 14 -2.85 12.34 5.83
N LEU A 15 -2.30 12.37 7.05
CA LEU A 15 -0.97 12.92 7.31
C LEU A 15 0.12 11.99 6.76
N LEU A 16 -0.02 10.68 6.99
CA LEU A 16 0.88 9.67 6.40
C LEU A 16 0.86 9.75 4.88
N HIS A 17 -0.31 9.93 4.26
CA HIS A 17 -0.45 10.11 2.82
C HIS A 17 0.24 11.38 2.31
N GLY A 18 0.13 12.48 3.02
CA GLY A 18 0.82 13.73 2.66
C GLY A 18 2.34 13.56 2.67
N ILE A 19 2.87 13.00 3.75
CA ILE A 19 4.31 12.71 3.90
C ILE A 19 4.76 11.70 2.84
N GLY A 20 4.02 10.61 2.67
CA GLY A 20 4.31 9.58 1.69
C GLY A 20 4.37 10.13 0.27
N ALA A 21 3.40 10.95 -0.13
CA ALA A 21 3.39 11.61 -1.44
C ALA A 21 4.63 12.47 -1.66
N ALA A 22 5.02 13.27 -0.66
CA ALA A 22 6.23 14.10 -0.73
C ALA A 22 7.49 13.24 -0.86
N LEU A 23 7.61 12.19 -0.05
CA LEU A 23 8.74 11.25 -0.12
C LEU A 23 8.80 10.50 -1.46
N GLY A 24 7.66 10.15 -2.05
CA GLY A 24 7.60 9.56 -3.39
C GLY A 24 8.23 10.48 -4.45
N TRP A 25 7.89 11.76 -4.43
CA TRP A 25 8.48 12.75 -5.34
C TRP A 25 9.97 13.00 -5.06
N ILE A 26 10.35 13.12 -3.79
CA ILE A 26 11.76 13.29 -3.39
C ILE A 26 12.58 12.09 -3.92
N THR A 27 12.09 10.86 -3.71
CA THR A 27 12.75 9.64 -4.19
C THR A 27 12.87 9.63 -5.72
N TYR A 28 11.83 10.04 -6.43
CA TYR A 28 11.84 10.11 -7.89
C TYR A 28 12.91 11.08 -8.42
N TRP A 29 13.09 12.23 -7.77
CA TRP A 29 14.10 13.20 -8.21
C TRP A 29 15.52 12.87 -7.72
N ALA A 30 15.65 12.43 -6.48
CA ALA A 30 16.94 12.16 -5.87
C ALA A 30 17.58 10.84 -6.32
N SER A 31 16.79 9.86 -6.79
CA SER A 31 17.29 8.55 -7.21
C SER A 31 17.20 8.33 -8.72
N PRO A 32 18.29 8.51 -9.48
CA PRO A 32 18.31 8.23 -10.92
C PRO A 32 17.95 6.78 -11.26
N SER A 33 18.33 5.83 -10.39
CA SER A 33 18.01 4.41 -10.59
C SER A 33 16.51 4.14 -10.48
N TYR A 34 15.85 4.67 -9.44
CA TYR A 34 14.41 4.58 -9.27
C TYR A 34 13.67 5.21 -10.46
N ARG A 35 14.06 6.42 -10.84
CA ARG A 35 13.46 7.13 -11.97
C ARG A 35 13.59 6.38 -13.29
N ARG A 36 14.76 5.77 -13.56
CA ARG A 36 14.96 4.95 -14.78
C ARG A 36 14.03 3.74 -14.79
N ARG A 37 13.90 3.01 -13.66
CA ARG A 37 13.01 1.85 -13.54
C ARG A 37 11.56 2.25 -13.69
N PHE A 38 11.12 3.29 -12.99
CA PHE A 38 9.77 3.82 -13.11
C PHE A 38 9.42 4.16 -14.57
N ASN A 39 10.26 4.96 -15.23
CA ASN A 39 10.02 5.35 -16.61
C ASN A 39 10.08 4.15 -17.59
N ALA A 40 10.90 3.15 -17.31
CA ALA A 40 10.94 1.92 -18.11
C ALA A 40 9.62 1.14 -17.98
N ASN A 41 9.09 0.99 -16.77
CA ASN A 41 7.81 0.33 -16.52
C ASN A 41 6.64 1.08 -17.19
N VAL A 42 6.63 2.41 -17.10
CA VAL A 42 5.62 3.25 -17.76
C VAL A 42 5.63 3.04 -19.29
N ARG A 43 6.81 3.01 -19.89
CA ARG A 43 6.95 2.74 -21.33
C ARG A 43 6.50 1.33 -21.69
N GLN A 44 6.88 0.33 -20.89
CA GLN A 44 6.47 -1.05 -21.10
C GLN A 44 4.96 -1.24 -21.02
N ALA A 45 4.30 -0.50 -20.12
CA ALA A 45 2.85 -0.50 -19.99
C ALA A 45 2.13 0.29 -21.09
N GLY A 46 2.84 0.99 -21.98
CA GLY A 46 2.25 1.80 -23.03
C GLY A 46 1.52 3.06 -22.52
N ILE A 47 1.81 3.49 -21.30
CA ILE A 47 1.15 4.63 -20.66
C ILE A 47 1.89 5.92 -20.99
N ALA A 48 1.15 6.96 -21.36
CA ALA A 48 1.74 8.29 -21.55
C ALA A 48 2.38 8.80 -20.24
N PRO A 49 3.61 9.35 -20.25
CA PRO A 49 4.32 9.76 -19.04
C PRO A 49 3.54 10.74 -18.16
N ALA A 50 2.74 11.63 -18.77
CA ALA A 50 1.90 12.57 -18.04
C ALA A 50 0.84 11.87 -17.19
N LEU A 51 0.25 10.78 -17.68
CA LEU A 51 -0.76 9.98 -16.97
C LEU A 51 -0.14 9.11 -15.86
N ALA A 52 1.15 8.81 -15.95
CA ALA A 52 1.85 8.02 -14.94
C ALA A 52 2.33 8.87 -13.74
N ARG A 53 2.38 10.19 -13.85
CA ARG A 53 2.87 11.09 -12.78
C ARG A 53 2.18 10.88 -11.41
N PRO A 54 0.86 10.71 -11.32
CA PRO A 54 0.19 10.44 -10.06
C PRO A 54 0.69 9.18 -9.34
N ALA A 55 1.18 8.18 -10.08
CA ALA A 55 1.71 6.95 -9.51
C ALA A 55 2.98 7.17 -8.67
N ILE A 56 3.73 8.25 -8.90
CA ILE A 56 4.91 8.62 -8.10
C ILE A 56 4.48 8.92 -6.66
N ALA A 57 3.46 9.75 -6.48
CA ALA A 57 2.91 10.07 -5.18
C ALA A 57 2.19 8.87 -4.56
N ALA A 58 1.47 8.08 -5.38
CA ALA A 58 0.76 6.88 -4.92
C ALA A 58 1.72 5.83 -4.35
N ALA A 59 2.87 5.59 -5.01
CA ALA A 59 3.89 4.69 -4.51
C ALA A 59 4.44 5.13 -3.13
N GLY A 60 4.64 6.42 -2.93
CA GLY A 60 5.07 6.96 -1.64
C GLY A 60 3.99 6.81 -0.56
N ARG A 61 2.72 7.05 -0.89
CA ARG A 61 1.57 6.84 0.03
C ARG A 61 1.48 5.39 0.47
N MET A 62 1.56 4.44 -0.48
CA MET A 62 1.52 3.01 -0.20
C MET A 62 2.60 2.61 0.83
N VAL A 63 3.83 3.08 0.67
CA VAL A 63 4.90 2.78 1.64
C VAL A 63 4.62 3.42 3.01
N ALA A 64 4.07 4.63 3.04
CA ALA A 64 3.74 5.33 4.27
C ALA A 64 2.55 4.71 5.04
N GLU A 65 1.68 3.96 4.37
CA GLU A 65 0.57 3.22 4.99
C GLU A 65 1.02 1.97 5.75
N LEU A 66 2.16 1.36 5.38
CA LEU A 66 2.59 0.09 5.95
C LEU A 66 2.65 0.07 7.49
N PRO A 67 3.20 1.09 8.19
CA PRO A 67 3.15 1.11 9.64
C PRO A 67 1.72 1.09 10.20
N PHE A 68 0.82 1.83 9.59
CA PHE A 68 -0.59 1.88 9.99
C PHE A 68 -1.27 0.52 9.80
N LEU A 69 -1.04 -0.15 8.68
CA LEU A 69 -1.66 -1.43 8.37
C LEU A 69 -1.10 -2.57 9.22
N TRP A 70 0.22 -2.64 9.38
CA TRP A 70 0.89 -3.80 9.98
C TRP A 70 1.06 -3.72 11.50
N LEU A 71 1.18 -2.52 12.07
CA LEU A 71 1.47 -2.35 13.49
C LEU A 71 0.28 -1.85 14.30
N ARG A 72 -0.87 -1.65 13.68
CA ARG A 72 -2.09 -1.32 14.42
C ARG A 72 -2.54 -2.51 15.28
N PRO A 73 -3.16 -2.28 16.43
CA PRO A 73 -3.71 -3.34 17.25
C PRO A 73 -4.75 -4.16 16.49
N ALA A 74 -4.70 -5.49 16.59
CA ALA A 74 -5.57 -6.40 15.86
C ALA A 74 -7.07 -6.17 16.13
N HIS A 75 -7.42 -5.65 17.32
CA HIS A 75 -8.79 -5.33 17.71
C HIS A 75 -9.33 -4.02 17.08
N VAL A 76 -8.45 -3.21 16.47
CA VAL A 76 -8.87 -1.98 15.78
C VAL A 76 -9.21 -2.33 14.33
N PRO A 77 -10.50 -2.28 13.93
CA PRO A 77 -10.87 -2.62 12.56
C PRO A 77 -10.33 -1.62 11.54
N ILE A 78 -10.08 -2.07 10.31
CA ILE A 78 -9.73 -1.20 9.15
C ILE A 78 -11.01 -0.57 8.58
N ARG A 79 -11.99 -0.28 9.40
CA ARG A 79 -13.25 0.31 8.96
C ARG A 79 -13.13 1.84 8.80
N PRO A 80 -13.90 2.43 7.88
CA PRO A 80 -14.95 1.87 6.99
C PRO A 80 -14.44 1.43 5.61
N GLN A 81 -13.13 1.32 5.41
CA GLN A 81 -12.49 1.22 4.09
C GLN A 81 -12.55 -0.18 3.45
N LEU A 82 -12.97 -1.20 4.19
CA LEU A 82 -13.07 -2.57 3.68
C LEU A 82 -14.54 -3.02 3.59
N ASN A 83 -14.95 -3.36 2.40
CA ASN A 83 -16.17 -4.14 2.14
C ASN A 83 -15.76 -5.54 1.71
N TRP A 84 -16.21 -6.56 2.44
CA TRP A 84 -15.93 -7.96 2.15
C TRP A 84 -17.13 -8.60 1.49
N GLU A 85 -16.92 -9.17 0.32
CA GLU A 85 -17.90 -10.05 -0.34
C GLU A 85 -17.35 -11.48 -0.35
N GLY A 86 -18.14 -12.44 0.13
CA GLY A 86 -17.76 -13.85 0.16
C GLY A 86 -16.95 -14.28 1.39
N ASP A 87 -16.89 -13.51 2.46
CA ASP A 87 -16.25 -13.85 3.74
C ASP A 87 -16.76 -15.18 4.32
N ALA A 88 -18.05 -15.49 4.15
CA ALA A 88 -18.64 -16.77 4.54
C ALA A 88 -17.97 -17.99 3.87
N LEU A 89 -17.42 -17.85 2.67
CA LEU A 89 -16.68 -18.92 2.00
C LEU A 89 -15.37 -19.21 2.71
N ILE A 90 -14.66 -18.17 3.15
CA ILE A 90 -13.40 -18.27 3.91
C ILE A 90 -13.67 -18.94 5.25
N GLU A 91 -14.69 -18.46 5.98
CA GLU A 91 -15.07 -19.05 7.27
C GLU A 91 -15.49 -20.51 7.14
N SER A 92 -16.24 -20.87 6.12
CA SER A 92 -16.64 -22.26 5.86
C SER A 92 -15.43 -23.15 5.60
N ALA A 93 -14.46 -22.69 4.80
CA ALA A 93 -13.24 -23.44 4.50
C ALA A 93 -12.36 -23.61 5.75
N LEU A 94 -12.24 -22.59 6.59
CA LEU A 94 -11.50 -22.64 7.84
C LEU A 94 -12.16 -23.62 8.82
N ARG A 95 -13.50 -23.58 8.97
CA ARG A 95 -14.23 -24.54 9.83
C ARG A 95 -14.11 -25.97 9.35
N ALA A 96 -13.98 -26.19 8.04
CA ALA A 96 -13.74 -27.53 7.48
C ALA A 96 -12.32 -28.07 7.74
N GLY A 97 -11.42 -27.29 8.35
CA GLY A 97 -10.06 -27.70 8.71
C GLY A 97 -9.12 -27.97 7.52
N ARG A 98 -9.52 -27.58 6.31
CA ARG A 98 -8.75 -27.84 5.07
C ARG A 98 -7.77 -26.74 4.71
N GLY A 99 -7.71 -25.68 5.51
CA GLY A 99 -6.93 -24.48 5.18
C GLY A 99 -7.51 -23.69 4.01
N VAL A 100 -6.93 -22.53 3.74
CA VAL A 100 -7.33 -21.63 2.65
C VAL A 100 -6.09 -21.13 1.94
N VAL A 101 -6.04 -21.22 0.62
CA VAL A 101 -5.05 -20.56 -0.22
C VAL A 101 -5.74 -19.39 -0.93
N MET A 102 -5.30 -18.18 -0.62
CA MET A 102 -5.83 -16.97 -1.25
C MET A 102 -4.85 -16.45 -2.29
N LEU A 103 -5.32 -16.25 -3.51
CA LEU A 103 -4.57 -15.58 -4.58
C LEU A 103 -5.07 -14.14 -4.68
N THR A 104 -4.16 -13.19 -4.53
CA THR A 104 -4.49 -11.78 -4.64
C THR A 104 -3.51 -11.06 -5.57
N PRO A 105 -4.00 -10.23 -6.50
CA PRO A 105 -3.12 -9.35 -7.25
C PRO A 105 -2.62 -8.21 -6.35
N HIS A 106 -1.34 -7.83 -6.49
CA HIS A 106 -0.80 -6.64 -5.84
C HIS A 106 -1.27 -5.37 -6.56
N MET A 107 -2.47 -4.92 -6.24
CA MET A 107 -3.09 -3.72 -6.82
C MET A 107 -3.35 -2.64 -5.77
N GLY A 108 -2.35 -2.32 -5.00
CA GLY A 108 -2.41 -1.38 -3.88
C GLY A 108 -1.96 -2.01 -2.57
N SER A 109 -2.14 -1.31 -1.47
CA SER A 109 -1.85 -1.78 -0.11
C SER A 109 -3.04 -2.43 0.55
#